data_27ebbe7d0413d50d163811eff2063a6e
#
_entry.id   27ebbe7d0413d50d163811eff2063a6e
#
_cell.length_a   1.000
_cell.length_b   1.000
_cell.length_c   1.000
_cell.angle_alpha   90.00
_cell.angle_beta   90.00
_cell.angle_gamma   90.00
#
_symmetry.space_group_name_H-M   'P 1'
#
loop_
_entity.id
_entity.type
_entity.pdbx_description
1 polymer ?
#
loop_
_entity_poly.entity_id
_entity_poly.type
_entity_poly.pdbx_seq_one_letter_code
_entity_poly.pdbx_strand_id
1 'polypeptide(L)'
;MATASTDTGNTGAPEHLDDEAPSDSHAARIRLVREPRKWPAWMREPVGEPDRIPTAPGAIMGKAFRDNWKILAAYSLVSCLSYVALALLPWTVGSMLDSGIQAGLTRAILPGVLWYSGLVLYLCLMGMADLCAVMLWMRSAWSPARRLTRVVFGRRTDVGRDVPSGDIVAAITQDPDRLGALIAFVPEAIGSSVAFVVVTALMLRTSAPLGLFVAVGMPLVMALVSWIIRPLQKRLAEQREEQGILTSLATDGVAGLRVMRGVGGEDVYNERYRAQSLKVQEAGIRAARFRAALHTVENAGPALFTAAVVGGGLWMAYTGRMTVGELVTFYGFTAYLEMPLSALSETVHNGTRAWVGVKKLSRILSADYLVSDAAVDPALPRRDWAATALTDAATGVRVEPGRLTALVSASPAE
;
A
#
# COMPACT_ATOMS: atom_id res chain seq x y z
N MET A 1 -2.16 36.56 58.87
CA MET A 1 -0.91 37.25 59.24
C MET A 1 -0.09 37.36 57.99
N ALA A 2 -0.07 38.56 57.47
CA ALA A 2 1.00 39.35 56.87
C ALA A 2 1.52 38.85 55.51
N THR A 3 1.70 39.61 54.47
CA THR A 3 1.53 41.07 54.19
C THR A 3 1.62 41.20 52.65
N ALA A 4 0.87 42.15 52.15
CA ALA A 4 0.88 42.61 50.77
C ALA A 4 2.23 43.29 50.43
N SER A 5 2.67 43.17 49.20
CA SER A 5 3.57 44.14 48.57
C SER A 5 3.12 44.36 47.12
N THR A 6 2.51 45.49 46.92
CA THR A 6 2.27 46.17 45.67
C THR A 6 3.60 46.68 45.12
N ASP A 7 3.89 46.38 43.87
CA ASP A 7 4.76 47.23 43.09
C ASP A 7 4.10 47.59 41.76
N THR A 8 3.99 48.88 41.58
CA THR A 8 3.36 49.59 40.47
C THR A 8 4.47 49.95 39.46
N GLY A 9 4.12 49.77 38.20
CA GLY A 9 4.69 50.64 37.16
C GLY A 9 5.60 49.97 36.15
N ASN A 10 5.05 49.61 35.03
CA ASN A 10 5.65 49.96 33.76
C ASN A 10 4.61 49.99 32.63
N THR A 11 4.13 51.17 32.32
CA THR A 11 3.38 51.49 31.09
C THR A 11 4.38 51.49 29.93
N GLY A 12 4.59 50.31 29.33
CA GLY A 12 5.23 50.19 28.01
C GLY A 12 4.14 50.22 26.95
N ALA A 13 4.12 51.25 26.12
CA ALA A 13 3.29 51.34 24.92
C ALA A 13 3.52 50.12 24.02
N PRO A 14 2.49 49.64 23.28
CA PRO A 14 2.69 48.59 22.34
C PRO A 14 3.66 49.07 21.22
N GLU A 15 4.79 48.44 21.20
CA GLU A 15 5.74 48.54 20.12
C GLU A 15 5.04 48.21 18.79
N HIS A 16 5.16 49.12 17.83
CA HIS A 16 4.71 48.95 16.45
C HIS A 16 5.08 47.55 15.95
N LEU A 17 4.08 46.71 15.74
CA LEU A 17 4.21 45.57 14.85
C LEU A 17 4.33 46.16 13.45
N ASP A 18 5.58 46.31 13.02
CA ASP A 18 5.89 46.60 11.65
C ASP A 18 5.13 45.61 10.76
N ASP A 19 4.23 46.12 9.94
CA ASP A 19 3.57 45.47 8.83
C ASP A 19 4.65 45.11 7.79
N GLU A 20 5.52 44.18 8.11
CA GLU A 20 6.29 43.48 7.11
C GLU A 20 5.30 42.61 6.33
N ALA A 21 4.98 43.08 5.10
CA ALA A 21 4.37 42.27 4.06
C ALA A 21 4.97 40.85 4.13
N PRO A 22 4.17 39.77 3.98
CA PRO A 22 4.69 38.43 4.05
C PRO A 22 5.79 38.30 3.02
N SER A 23 6.99 38.53 3.47
CA SER A 23 8.19 38.49 2.67
C SER A 23 8.26 37.12 2.02
N ASP A 24 8.82 37.04 0.85
CA ASP A 24 9.17 35.83 0.08
C ASP A 24 9.84 34.70 0.91
N SER A 25 10.07 34.95 2.19
CA SER A 25 10.60 34.01 3.16
C SER A 25 9.73 32.77 3.41
N HIS A 26 8.39 32.88 3.28
CA HIS A 26 7.51 31.70 3.42
C HIS A 26 7.56 30.83 2.16
N ALA A 27 7.59 31.42 0.98
CA ALA A 27 7.83 30.70 -0.26
C ALA A 27 9.26 30.15 -0.35
N ALA A 28 10.25 30.84 0.25
CA ALA A 28 11.62 30.38 0.36
C ALA A 28 11.78 29.23 1.37
N ARG A 29 11.02 29.20 2.47
CA ARG A 29 11.07 28.08 3.44
C ARG A 29 10.48 26.79 2.90
N ILE A 30 9.54 26.84 1.98
CA ILE A 30 9.00 25.64 1.29
C ILE A 30 10.01 25.06 0.28
N ARG A 31 11.02 25.83 -0.13
CA ARG A 31 12.13 25.32 -0.97
C ARG A 31 13.11 24.40 -0.27
N LEU A 32 13.00 24.14 1.01
CA LEU A 32 14.06 23.58 1.84
C LEU A 32 13.95 22.09 2.13
N VAL A 33 13.15 21.30 1.44
CA VAL A 33 13.44 19.87 1.36
C VAL A 33 14.18 19.62 0.04
N ARG A 34 15.42 20.15 -0.04
CA ARG A 34 16.35 19.66 -1.05
C ARG A 34 16.66 18.21 -0.72
N GLU A 35 16.37 17.34 -1.66
CA GLU A 35 16.85 15.96 -1.61
C GLU A 35 18.36 15.97 -1.27
N PRO A 36 18.81 15.10 -0.34
CA PRO A 36 20.20 15.08 0.04
C PRO A 36 21.07 14.88 -1.20
N ARG A 37 22.01 15.79 -1.42
CA ARG A 37 22.92 15.86 -2.59
C ARG A 37 23.75 14.59 -2.83
N LYS A 38 23.67 13.64 -1.89
CA LYS A 38 24.42 12.37 -1.86
C LYS A 38 23.78 11.24 -2.68
N TRP A 39 22.56 11.42 -3.16
CA TRP A 39 21.88 10.37 -3.92
C TRP A 39 22.30 10.40 -5.39
N PRO A 40 22.55 9.24 -6.03
CA PRO A 40 22.81 9.15 -7.46
C PRO A 40 21.70 9.85 -8.26
N ALA A 41 22.05 10.45 -9.40
CA ALA A 41 21.09 11.23 -10.20
C ALA A 41 19.83 10.44 -10.60
N TRP A 42 19.96 9.13 -10.79
CA TRP A 42 18.85 8.22 -11.13
C TRP A 42 17.92 7.88 -9.94
N MET A 43 18.38 8.10 -8.70
CA MET A 43 17.57 7.97 -7.48
C MET A 43 16.86 9.27 -7.10
N ARG A 44 17.25 10.41 -7.70
CA ARG A 44 16.60 11.69 -7.43
C ARG A 44 15.23 11.71 -8.12
N GLU A 45 14.26 12.31 -7.43
CA GLU A 45 12.96 12.52 -8.04
C GLU A 45 13.11 13.40 -9.28
N PRO A 46 12.55 13.03 -10.44
CA PRO A 46 12.58 13.91 -11.59
C PRO A 46 11.89 15.22 -11.21
N VAL A 47 12.66 16.33 -11.29
CA VAL A 47 12.13 17.68 -11.12
C VAL A 47 11.33 17.99 -12.40
N GLY A 48 10.09 17.51 -12.45
CA GLY A 48 9.18 17.80 -13.54
C GLY A 48 8.14 18.82 -13.12
N GLU A 49 7.70 19.62 -14.06
CA GLU A 49 6.63 20.61 -13.87
C GLU A 49 5.42 19.95 -13.17
N PRO A 50 4.91 20.58 -12.09
CA PRO A 50 3.83 20.01 -11.28
C PRO A 50 2.50 19.88 -12.01
N ASP A 51 2.33 20.43 -13.21
CA ASP A 51 1.04 20.84 -13.74
C ASP A 51 0.36 19.90 -14.75
N ARG A 52 0.96 18.79 -15.11
CA ARG A 52 0.29 17.81 -16.00
C ARG A 52 0.15 16.46 -15.34
N ILE A 53 -0.77 16.40 -14.38
CA ILE A 53 -1.19 15.11 -13.84
C ILE A 53 -2.20 14.51 -14.81
N PRO A 54 -1.97 13.33 -15.37
CA PRO A 54 -3.00 12.67 -16.13
C PRO A 54 -4.20 12.35 -15.21
N THR A 55 -5.39 12.63 -15.69
CA THR A 55 -6.64 12.36 -14.96
C THR A 55 -7.12 10.92 -15.17
N ALA A 56 -6.77 10.29 -16.30
CA ALA A 56 -7.16 8.91 -16.56
C ALA A 56 -6.41 7.90 -15.68
N PRO A 57 -7.11 6.91 -15.07
CA PRO A 57 -6.50 5.95 -14.14
C PRO A 57 -5.29 5.20 -14.73
N GLY A 58 -5.40 4.70 -15.95
CA GLY A 58 -4.31 4.01 -16.64
C GLY A 58 -3.10 4.90 -16.91
N ALA A 59 -3.32 6.19 -17.19
CA ALA A 59 -2.26 7.14 -17.44
C ALA A 59 -1.52 7.54 -16.12
N ILE A 60 -2.23 7.61 -14.99
CA ILE A 60 -1.63 7.81 -13.66
C ILE A 60 -0.68 6.65 -13.34
N MET A 61 -1.18 5.43 -13.50
CA MET A 61 -0.39 4.20 -13.27
C MET A 61 0.80 4.11 -14.24
N GLY A 62 0.58 4.32 -15.54
CA GLY A 62 1.64 4.31 -16.56
C GLY A 62 2.70 5.37 -16.32
N LYS A 63 2.32 6.56 -15.83
CA LYS A 63 3.28 7.60 -15.45
C LYS A 63 4.12 7.17 -14.25
N ALA A 64 3.52 6.58 -13.23
CA ALA A 64 4.24 6.10 -12.05
C ALA A 64 5.28 5.02 -12.42
N PHE A 65 4.97 4.11 -13.35
CA PHE A 65 5.93 3.15 -13.89
C PHE A 65 7.04 3.83 -14.70
N ARG A 66 6.69 4.75 -15.59
CA ARG A 66 7.65 5.44 -16.46
C ARG A 66 8.61 6.34 -15.67
N ASP A 67 8.11 7.06 -14.68
CA ASP A 67 8.94 7.96 -13.87
C ASP A 67 9.97 7.18 -13.02
N ASN A 68 9.69 5.91 -12.72
CA ASN A 68 10.54 5.05 -11.89
C ASN A 68 11.23 3.91 -12.68
N TRP A 69 11.16 3.88 -14.01
CA TRP A 69 11.60 2.75 -14.83
C TRP A 69 13.04 2.29 -14.57
N LYS A 70 13.98 3.22 -14.28
CA LYS A 70 15.38 2.90 -14.02
C LYS A 70 15.56 2.11 -12.73
N ILE A 71 14.87 2.55 -11.66
CA ILE A 71 14.90 1.86 -10.36
C ILE A 71 14.17 0.53 -10.49
N LEU A 72 13.05 0.51 -11.20
CA LEU A 72 12.27 -0.69 -11.47
C LEU A 72 13.13 -1.74 -12.22
N ALA A 73 13.85 -1.36 -13.28
CA ALA A 73 14.71 -2.24 -14.02
C ALA A 73 15.88 -2.76 -13.19
N ALA A 74 16.55 -1.87 -12.43
CA ALA A 74 17.64 -2.25 -11.54
C ALA A 74 17.16 -3.23 -10.46
N TYR A 75 16.02 -2.92 -9.82
CA TYR A 75 15.45 -3.79 -8.80
C TYR A 75 14.97 -5.13 -9.39
N SER A 76 14.37 -5.14 -10.59
CA SER A 76 13.98 -6.38 -11.27
C SER A 76 15.19 -7.28 -11.55
N LEU A 77 16.32 -6.70 -11.96
CA LEU A 77 17.55 -7.45 -12.18
C LEU A 77 18.08 -8.05 -10.86
N VAL A 78 18.16 -7.25 -9.81
CA VAL A 78 18.60 -7.70 -8.47
C VAL A 78 17.64 -8.78 -7.94
N SER A 79 16.34 -8.59 -8.08
CA SER A 79 15.32 -9.55 -7.70
C SER A 79 15.46 -10.88 -8.47
N CYS A 80 15.60 -10.84 -9.79
CA CYS A 80 15.85 -12.05 -10.58
C CYS A 80 17.08 -12.80 -10.09
N LEU A 81 18.19 -12.09 -9.88
CA LEU A 81 19.43 -12.70 -9.42
C LEU A 81 19.30 -13.29 -8.01
N SER A 82 18.62 -12.57 -7.10
CA SER A 82 18.36 -13.00 -5.73
C SER A 82 17.48 -14.25 -5.67
N TYR A 83 16.36 -14.27 -6.39
CA TYR A 83 15.45 -15.42 -6.43
C TYR A 83 16.10 -16.64 -7.09
N VAL A 84 16.88 -16.46 -8.17
CA VAL A 84 17.61 -17.56 -8.82
C VAL A 84 18.74 -18.08 -7.92
N ALA A 85 19.49 -17.21 -7.23
CA ALA A 85 20.52 -17.62 -6.30
C ALA A 85 19.94 -18.52 -5.18
N LEU A 86 18.82 -18.10 -4.58
CA LEU A 86 18.12 -18.89 -3.57
C LEU A 86 17.59 -20.22 -4.14
N ALA A 87 17.06 -20.20 -5.36
CA ALA A 87 16.56 -21.37 -6.07
C ALA A 87 17.63 -22.44 -6.31
N LEU A 88 18.88 -22.03 -6.50
CA LEU A 88 20.00 -22.96 -6.74
C LEU A 88 20.55 -23.61 -5.47
N LEU A 89 20.21 -23.14 -4.27
CA LEU A 89 20.71 -23.71 -3.02
C LEU A 89 20.35 -25.20 -2.84
N PRO A 90 19.10 -25.65 -3.06
CA PRO A 90 18.78 -27.08 -2.94
C PRO A 90 19.57 -27.96 -3.90
N TRP A 91 19.84 -27.46 -5.13
CA TRP A 91 20.66 -28.18 -6.11
C TRP A 91 22.11 -28.36 -5.63
N THR A 92 22.71 -27.33 -5.02
CA THR A 92 24.06 -27.42 -4.49
C THR A 92 24.14 -28.41 -3.31
N VAL A 93 23.12 -28.43 -2.45
CA VAL A 93 23.03 -29.42 -1.34
C VAL A 93 22.91 -30.85 -1.88
N GLY A 94 22.05 -31.09 -2.86
CA GLY A 94 21.90 -32.39 -3.47
C GLY A 94 23.18 -32.88 -4.18
N SER A 95 23.86 -32.00 -4.93
CA SER A 95 25.12 -32.32 -5.60
C SER A 95 26.25 -32.61 -4.59
N MET A 96 26.27 -31.91 -3.44
CA MET A 96 27.20 -32.18 -2.36
C MET A 96 26.97 -33.55 -1.74
N LEU A 97 25.72 -33.94 -1.55
CA LEU A 97 25.35 -35.25 -1.00
C LEU A 97 25.79 -36.40 -1.92
N ASP A 98 25.48 -36.30 -3.22
CA ASP A 98 25.86 -37.32 -4.19
C ASP A 98 27.39 -37.43 -4.36
N SER A 99 28.09 -36.29 -4.43
CA SER A 99 29.56 -36.29 -4.53
C SER A 99 30.25 -36.81 -3.25
N GLY A 100 29.67 -36.49 -2.07
CA GLY A 100 30.17 -36.94 -0.79
C GLY A 100 30.01 -38.45 -0.57
N ILE A 101 28.89 -39.04 -1.00
CA ILE A 101 28.64 -40.48 -0.93
C ILE A 101 29.53 -41.25 -1.89
N GLN A 102 29.74 -40.73 -3.14
CA GLN A 102 30.44 -41.46 -4.17
C GLN A 102 31.98 -41.31 -4.11
N ALA A 103 32.49 -40.16 -3.70
CA ALA A 103 33.91 -39.81 -3.89
C ALA A 103 34.67 -39.51 -2.56
N GLY A 104 33.99 -39.64 -1.41
CA GLY A 104 34.57 -39.32 -0.09
C GLY A 104 34.57 -37.84 0.23
N LEU A 105 34.77 -37.52 1.53
CA LEU A 105 34.62 -36.18 2.10
C LEU A 105 35.47 -35.06 1.41
N THR A 106 36.62 -35.43 0.86
CA THR A 106 37.54 -34.44 0.22
C THR A 106 36.98 -33.78 -1.05
N ARG A 107 36.17 -34.48 -1.84
CA ARG A 107 35.54 -33.92 -3.07
C ARG A 107 34.23 -33.20 -2.79
N ALA A 108 33.63 -33.45 -1.62
CA ALA A 108 32.43 -32.75 -1.20
C ALA A 108 32.69 -31.31 -0.72
N ILE A 109 33.94 -30.89 -0.50
CA ILE A 109 34.29 -29.55 -0.04
C ILE A 109 33.92 -28.48 -1.05
N LEU A 110 34.20 -28.71 -2.36
CA LEU A 110 33.92 -27.71 -3.39
C LEU A 110 32.43 -27.35 -3.52
N PRO A 111 31.49 -28.29 -3.59
CA PRO A 111 30.06 -27.99 -3.54
C PRO A 111 29.63 -27.23 -2.27
N GLY A 112 30.23 -27.59 -1.10
CA GLY A 112 30.00 -26.88 0.15
C GLY A 112 30.43 -25.41 0.10
N VAL A 113 31.61 -25.12 -0.43
CA VAL A 113 32.10 -23.74 -0.61
C VAL A 113 31.20 -22.98 -1.56
N LEU A 114 30.76 -23.58 -2.66
CA LEU A 114 29.84 -22.95 -3.60
C LEU A 114 28.48 -22.67 -2.93
N TRP A 115 27.98 -23.57 -2.10
CA TRP A 115 26.74 -23.38 -1.36
C TRP A 115 26.83 -22.19 -0.40
N TYR A 116 27.89 -22.09 0.42
CA TYR A 116 28.11 -20.97 1.33
C TYR A 116 28.29 -19.65 0.57
N SER A 117 29.07 -19.67 -0.53
CA SER A 117 29.25 -18.48 -1.36
C SER A 117 27.92 -18.01 -1.99
N GLY A 118 27.08 -18.94 -2.43
CA GLY A 118 25.75 -18.65 -2.94
C GLY A 118 24.82 -18.05 -1.88
N LEU A 119 24.88 -18.57 -0.66
CA LEU A 119 24.12 -18.04 0.49
C LEU A 119 24.56 -16.61 0.84
N VAL A 120 25.86 -16.35 0.92
CA VAL A 120 26.39 -15.01 1.17
C VAL A 120 25.97 -14.04 0.08
N LEU A 121 26.10 -14.44 -1.18
CA LEU A 121 25.67 -13.64 -2.33
C LEU A 121 24.16 -13.35 -2.24
N TYR A 122 23.34 -14.34 -1.91
CA TYR A 122 21.90 -14.17 -1.73
C TYR A 122 21.59 -13.14 -0.63
N LEU A 123 22.24 -13.23 0.53
CA LEU A 123 22.01 -12.29 1.64
C LEU A 123 22.42 -10.85 1.25
N CYS A 124 23.52 -10.69 0.53
CA CYS A 124 23.93 -9.38 0.02
C CYS A 124 22.92 -8.81 -0.99
N LEU A 125 22.45 -9.63 -1.92
CA LEU A 125 21.46 -9.24 -2.93
C LEU A 125 20.12 -8.92 -2.30
N MET A 126 19.69 -9.67 -1.28
CA MET A 126 18.45 -9.43 -0.57
C MET A 126 18.45 -8.07 0.14
N GLY A 127 19.54 -7.72 0.80
CA GLY A 127 19.71 -6.38 1.42
C GLY A 127 19.65 -5.24 0.39
N MET A 128 20.21 -5.43 -0.81
CA MET A 128 20.06 -4.47 -1.92
C MET A 128 18.63 -4.43 -2.46
N ALA A 129 17.97 -5.57 -2.57
CA ALA A 129 16.60 -5.68 -3.04
C ALA A 129 15.65 -4.91 -2.11
N ASP A 130 15.75 -5.13 -0.80
CA ASP A 130 14.95 -4.42 0.22
C ASP A 130 15.13 -2.90 0.15
N LEU A 131 16.37 -2.44 0.00
CA LEU A 131 16.64 -1.01 -0.17
C LEU A 131 15.96 -0.45 -1.42
N CYS A 132 16.08 -1.15 -2.55
CA CYS A 132 15.44 -0.75 -3.80
C CYS A 132 13.90 -0.80 -3.71
N ALA A 133 13.35 -1.80 -3.01
CA ALA A 133 11.91 -1.94 -2.77
C ALA A 133 11.36 -0.75 -1.99
N VAL A 134 11.99 -0.42 -0.87
CA VAL A 134 11.59 0.72 -0.02
C VAL A 134 11.69 2.03 -0.78
N MET A 135 12.78 2.25 -1.52
CA MET A 135 12.95 3.45 -2.33
C MET A 135 11.88 3.56 -3.43
N LEU A 136 11.61 2.47 -4.11
CA LEU A 136 10.61 2.42 -5.18
C LEU A 136 9.22 2.66 -4.62
N TRP A 137 8.88 2.02 -3.50
CA TRP A 137 7.63 2.22 -2.78
C TRP A 137 7.46 3.68 -2.35
N MET A 138 8.43 4.25 -1.65
CA MET A 138 8.37 5.63 -1.18
C MET A 138 8.21 6.62 -2.33
N ARG A 139 9.02 6.53 -3.38
CA ARG A 139 8.94 7.45 -4.54
C ARG A 139 7.59 7.36 -5.22
N SER A 140 7.08 6.14 -5.39
CA SER A 140 5.81 5.89 -6.08
C SER A 140 4.59 6.29 -5.26
N ALA A 141 4.67 6.23 -3.91
CA ALA A 141 3.61 6.67 -3.01
C ALA A 141 3.62 8.20 -2.80
N TRP A 142 4.79 8.79 -2.53
CA TRP A 142 4.87 10.20 -2.15
C TRP A 142 4.66 11.18 -3.32
N SER A 143 5.08 10.81 -4.53
CA SER A 143 4.91 11.67 -5.69
C SER A 143 3.43 11.98 -5.98
N PRO A 144 2.52 11.00 -6.14
CA PRO A 144 1.09 11.28 -6.34
C PRO A 144 0.44 11.90 -5.09
N ALA A 145 0.83 11.50 -3.86
CA ALA A 145 0.30 12.07 -2.63
C ALA A 145 0.55 13.59 -2.55
N ARG A 146 1.79 14.03 -2.77
CA ARG A 146 2.14 15.46 -2.78
C ARG A 146 1.39 16.24 -3.86
N ARG A 147 1.21 15.64 -5.03
CA ARG A 147 0.49 16.26 -6.15
C ARG A 147 -0.99 16.42 -5.80
N LEU A 148 -1.61 15.37 -5.26
CA LEU A 148 -3.01 15.42 -4.83
C LEU A 148 -3.23 16.46 -3.74
N THR A 149 -2.35 16.48 -2.72
CA THR A 149 -2.39 17.48 -1.64
C THR A 149 -2.36 18.89 -2.23
N ARG A 150 -1.47 19.16 -3.17
CA ARG A 150 -1.37 20.47 -3.82
C ARG A 150 -2.62 20.83 -4.63
N VAL A 151 -3.25 19.86 -5.30
CA VAL A 151 -4.51 20.06 -6.03
C VAL A 151 -5.66 20.34 -5.07
N VAL A 152 -5.81 19.53 -4.01
CA VAL A 152 -6.92 19.66 -3.07
C VAL A 152 -6.83 20.95 -2.25
N PHE A 153 -5.63 21.29 -1.76
CA PHE A 153 -5.45 22.51 -0.94
C PHE A 153 -5.13 23.78 -1.74
N GLY A 154 -4.54 23.65 -2.93
CA GLY A 154 -4.19 24.81 -3.76
C GLY A 154 -5.27 25.28 -4.71
N ARG A 155 -6.24 24.44 -4.99
CA ARG A 155 -7.35 24.73 -5.90
C ARG A 155 -8.66 24.64 -5.13
N ARG A 156 -9.48 25.68 -5.20
CA ARG A 156 -10.84 25.65 -4.65
C ARG A 156 -11.71 24.73 -5.54
N THR A 157 -11.58 23.42 -5.35
CA THR A 157 -12.33 22.42 -6.10
C THR A 157 -13.63 22.08 -5.36
N ASP A 158 -14.68 21.77 -6.10
CA ASP A 158 -15.98 21.32 -5.56
C ASP A 158 -15.96 19.86 -5.02
N VAL A 159 -14.76 19.30 -4.86
CA VAL A 159 -14.57 17.93 -4.37
C VAL A 159 -15.31 17.67 -3.06
N GLY A 160 -15.49 18.70 -2.21
CA GLY A 160 -16.16 18.57 -0.91
C GLY A 160 -17.67 18.39 -0.99
N ARG A 161 -18.32 18.66 -2.12
CA ARG A 161 -19.78 18.56 -2.27
C ARG A 161 -20.22 17.12 -2.52
N ASP A 162 -19.45 16.37 -3.34
CA ASP A 162 -19.80 15.03 -3.79
C ASP A 162 -18.99 13.92 -3.11
N VAL A 163 -17.90 14.25 -2.42
CA VAL A 163 -16.98 13.28 -1.80
C VAL A 163 -16.86 13.57 -0.30
N PRO A 164 -17.18 12.58 0.57
CA PRO A 164 -17.00 12.73 2.00
C PRO A 164 -15.55 13.12 2.36
N SER A 165 -15.37 14.00 3.35
CA SER A 165 -14.04 14.48 3.77
C SER A 165 -13.08 13.34 4.15
N GLY A 166 -13.61 12.28 4.78
CA GLY A 166 -12.83 11.07 5.09
C GLY A 166 -12.29 10.35 3.85
N ASP A 167 -13.02 10.37 2.74
CA ASP A 167 -12.58 9.80 1.48
C ASP A 167 -11.47 10.61 0.82
N ILE A 168 -11.48 11.93 0.97
CA ILE A 168 -10.40 12.81 0.50
C ILE A 168 -9.12 12.55 1.28
N VAL A 169 -9.23 12.44 2.61
CA VAL A 169 -8.08 12.11 3.48
C VAL A 169 -7.50 10.75 3.11
N ALA A 170 -8.36 9.72 2.93
CA ALA A 170 -7.92 8.40 2.52
C ALA A 170 -7.23 8.41 1.13
N ALA A 171 -7.74 9.20 0.18
CA ALA A 171 -7.15 9.35 -1.14
C ALA A 171 -5.78 10.04 -1.12
N ILE A 172 -5.52 10.91 -0.13
CA ILE A 172 -4.22 11.57 0.03
C ILE A 172 -3.21 10.65 0.74
N THR A 173 -3.66 9.83 1.70
CA THR A 173 -2.77 9.07 2.59
C THR A 173 -2.64 7.60 2.19
N GLN A 174 -3.74 6.90 1.96
CA GLN A 174 -3.76 5.44 1.79
C GLN A 174 -3.69 4.99 0.32
N ASP A 175 -4.36 5.69 -0.58
CA ASP A 175 -4.43 5.25 -1.98
C ASP A 175 -3.11 5.39 -2.72
N PRO A 176 -2.28 6.45 -2.51
CA PRO A 176 -0.92 6.51 -3.04
C PRO A 176 0.00 5.43 -2.47
N ASP A 177 -0.17 5.07 -1.18
CA ASP A 177 0.57 3.99 -0.54
C ASP A 177 0.33 2.65 -1.23
N ARG A 178 -0.93 2.34 -1.56
CA ARG A 178 -1.30 1.13 -2.33
C ARG A 178 -0.69 1.10 -3.73
N LEU A 179 -0.60 2.26 -4.39
CA LEU A 179 0.08 2.37 -5.68
C LEU A 179 1.58 2.13 -5.53
N GLY A 180 2.20 2.71 -4.50
CA GLY A 180 3.60 2.48 -4.18
C GLY A 180 3.91 1.01 -3.90
N ALA A 181 3.07 0.35 -3.11
CA ALA A 181 3.18 -1.07 -2.81
C ALA A 181 3.12 -1.91 -4.09
N LEU A 182 2.15 -1.69 -4.98
CA LEU A 182 2.08 -2.41 -6.26
C LEU A 182 3.38 -2.28 -7.05
N ILE A 183 3.88 -1.05 -7.21
CA ILE A 183 5.09 -0.80 -8.02
C ILE A 183 6.33 -1.47 -7.40
N ALA A 184 6.40 -1.54 -6.07
CA ALA A 184 7.47 -2.24 -5.36
C ALA A 184 7.40 -3.77 -5.51
N PHE A 185 6.19 -4.34 -5.59
CA PHE A 185 6.02 -5.79 -5.77
C PHE A 185 6.21 -6.30 -7.20
N VAL A 186 6.11 -5.43 -8.22
CA VAL A 186 6.30 -5.85 -9.62
C VAL A 186 7.69 -6.47 -9.89
N PRO A 187 8.82 -5.90 -9.42
CA PRO A 187 10.14 -6.53 -9.58
C PRO A 187 10.24 -7.91 -8.91
N GLU A 188 9.61 -8.07 -7.74
CA GLU A 188 9.55 -9.36 -7.04
C GLU A 188 8.77 -10.39 -7.86
N ALA A 189 7.64 -9.99 -8.45
CA ALA A 189 6.88 -10.86 -9.35
C ALA A 189 7.67 -11.27 -10.59
N ILE A 190 8.48 -10.38 -11.13
CA ILE A 190 9.37 -10.69 -12.27
C ILE A 190 10.44 -11.68 -11.82
N GLY A 191 11.14 -11.41 -10.71
CA GLY A 191 12.17 -12.29 -10.16
C GLY A 191 11.65 -13.68 -9.80
N SER A 192 10.50 -13.73 -9.13
CA SER A 192 9.82 -14.97 -8.75
C SER A 192 9.35 -15.77 -9.97
N SER A 193 8.85 -15.11 -11.03
CA SER A 193 8.46 -15.78 -12.28
C SER A 193 9.68 -16.42 -12.98
N VAL A 194 10.78 -15.69 -13.05
CA VAL A 194 12.03 -16.20 -13.64
C VAL A 194 12.53 -17.41 -12.85
N ALA A 195 12.56 -17.32 -11.52
CA ALA A 195 12.99 -18.43 -10.68
C ALA A 195 12.07 -19.65 -10.79
N PHE A 196 10.75 -19.44 -10.88
CA PHE A 196 9.80 -20.52 -11.12
C PHE A 196 10.11 -21.26 -12.42
N VAL A 197 10.36 -20.53 -13.51
CA VAL A 197 10.72 -21.12 -14.81
C VAL A 197 12.06 -21.87 -14.72
N VAL A 198 13.07 -21.28 -14.09
CA VAL A 198 14.40 -21.91 -13.94
C VAL A 198 14.30 -23.20 -13.13
N VAL A 199 13.64 -23.17 -11.97
CA VAL A 199 13.47 -24.37 -11.13
C VAL A 199 12.68 -25.46 -11.87
N THR A 200 11.57 -25.08 -12.51
CA THR A 200 10.77 -26.01 -13.30
C THR A 200 11.61 -26.66 -14.43
N ALA A 201 12.42 -25.88 -15.14
CA ALA A 201 13.30 -26.40 -16.18
C ALA A 201 14.37 -27.37 -15.62
N LEU A 202 14.95 -27.06 -14.45
CA LEU A 202 15.90 -27.95 -13.77
C LEU A 202 15.23 -29.27 -13.33
N MET A 203 14.03 -29.17 -12.73
CA MET A 203 13.26 -30.35 -12.33
C MET A 203 12.89 -31.25 -13.50
N LEU A 204 12.45 -30.67 -14.63
CA LEU A 204 12.12 -31.42 -15.84
C LEU A 204 13.33 -32.11 -16.45
N ARG A 205 14.53 -31.52 -16.35
CA ARG A 205 15.80 -32.15 -16.83
C ARG A 205 16.19 -33.34 -15.96
N THR A 206 15.99 -33.26 -14.64
CA THR A 206 16.35 -34.35 -13.72
C THR A 206 15.32 -35.48 -13.79
N SER A 207 14.03 -35.16 -13.74
CA SER A 207 12.94 -36.14 -13.84
C SER A 207 11.71 -35.49 -14.46
N ALA A 208 11.43 -35.82 -15.73
CA ALA A 208 10.28 -35.26 -16.45
C ALA A 208 8.92 -35.53 -15.75
N PRO A 209 8.61 -36.75 -15.26
CA PRO A 209 7.31 -37.01 -14.62
C PRO A 209 7.14 -36.24 -13.31
N LEU A 210 8.15 -36.22 -12.44
CA LEU A 210 8.08 -35.46 -11.18
C LEU A 210 8.13 -33.97 -11.42
N GLY A 211 8.97 -33.49 -12.34
CA GLY A 211 9.05 -32.07 -12.71
C GLY A 211 7.74 -31.55 -13.25
N LEU A 212 7.05 -32.31 -14.11
CA LEU A 212 5.74 -31.94 -14.64
C LEU A 212 4.67 -31.95 -13.53
N PHE A 213 4.72 -32.96 -12.64
CA PHE A 213 3.80 -33.02 -11.49
C PHE A 213 3.92 -31.79 -10.61
N VAL A 214 5.14 -31.31 -10.33
CA VAL A 214 5.38 -30.10 -9.53
C VAL A 214 5.02 -28.85 -10.31
N ALA A 215 5.40 -28.74 -11.58
CA ALA A 215 5.13 -27.57 -12.41
C ALA A 215 3.64 -27.26 -12.59
N VAL A 216 2.81 -28.29 -12.62
CA VAL A 216 1.35 -28.13 -12.75
C VAL A 216 0.67 -28.16 -11.37
N GLY A 217 1.10 -29.07 -10.50
CA GLY A 217 0.45 -29.32 -9.20
C GLY A 217 0.58 -28.13 -8.26
N MET A 218 1.75 -27.49 -8.18
CA MET A 218 1.95 -26.37 -7.26
C MET A 218 1.11 -25.14 -7.63
N PRO A 219 1.05 -24.66 -8.88
CA PRO A 219 0.11 -23.63 -9.28
C PRO A 219 -1.35 -24.02 -9.04
N LEU A 220 -1.72 -25.30 -9.20
CA LEU A 220 -3.07 -25.79 -8.94
C LEU A 220 -3.43 -25.69 -7.46
N VAL A 221 -2.53 -26.05 -6.57
CA VAL A 221 -2.69 -25.89 -5.10
C VAL A 221 -2.91 -24.41 -4.77
N MET A 222 -2.09 -23.50 -5.33
CA MET A 222 -2.25 -22.07 -5.11
C MET A 222 -3.54 -21.50 -5.69
N ALA A 223 -3.97 -21.99 -6.84
CA ALA A 223 -5.27 -21.63 -7.42
C ALA A 223 -6.44 -22.08 -6.52
N LEU A 224 -6.36 -23.27 -5.94
CA LEU A 224 -7.34 -23.78 -4.98
C LEU A 224 -7.43 -22.90 -3.73
N VAL A 225 -6.29 -22.53 -3.16
CA VAL A 225 -6.21 -21.59 -2.02
C VAL A 225 -6.86 -20.26 -2.38
N SER A 226 -6.49 -19.68 -3.53
CA SER A 226 -7.04 -18.41 -4.04
C SER A 226 -8.55 -18.48 -4.28
N TRP A 227 -9.06 -19.62 -4.68
CA TRP A 227 -10.50 -19.83 -4.88
C TRP A 227 -11.29 -19.81 -3.56
N ILE A 228 -10.72 -20.36 -2.49
CA ILE A 228 -11.32 -20.40 -1.15
C ILE A 228 -11.31 -19.01 -0.48
N ILE A 229 -10.38 -18.12 -0.84
CA ILE A 229 -10.30 -16.75 -0.28
C ILE A 229 -11.54 -15.91 -0.63
N ARG A 230 -12.13 -16.09 -1.82
CA ARG A 230 -13.28 -15.29 -2.28
C ARG A 230 -14.49 -15.37 -1.35
N PRO A 231 -15.03 -16.56 -0.98
CA PRO A 231 -16.15 -16.67 -0.05
C PRO A 231 -15.81 -16.12 1.34
N LEU A 232 -14.54 -16.25 1.81
CA LEU A 232 -14.11 -15.66 3.07
C LEU A 232 -14.23 -14.14 3.06
N GLN A 233 -13.78 -13.47 1.98
CA GLN A 233 -13.88 -12.02 1.87
C GLN A 233 -15.33 -11.53 1.98
N LYS A 234 -16.27 -12.25 1.38
CA LYS A 234 -17.72 -11.96 1.49
C LYS A 234 -18.19 -12.05 2.96
N ARG A 235 -17.84 -13.13 3.68
CA ARG A 235 -18.21 -13.31 5.08
C ARG A 235 -17.61 -12.27 6.01
N LEU A 236 -16.37 -11.85 5.74
CA LEU A 236 -15.73 -10.76 6.47
C LEU A 236 -16.37 -9.39 6.19
N ALA A 237 -16.92 -9.18 4.99
CA ALA A 237 -17.67 -7.98 4.68
C ALA A 237 -19.01 -7.95 5.42
N GLU A 238 -19.76 -9.06 5.43
CA GLU A 238 -21.00 -9.23 6.22
C GLU A 238 -20.75 -8.96 7.72
N GLN A 239 -19.68 -9.53 8.29
CA GLN A 239 -19.32 -9.29 9.69
C GLN A 239 -19.03 -7.81 9.96
N ARG A 240 -18.31 -7.11 9.06
CA ARG A 240 -18.01 -5.68 9.23
C ARG A 240 -19.25 -4.81 9.13
N GLU A 241 -20.22 -5.16 8.29
CA GLU A 241 -21.50 -4.46 8.16
C GLU A 241 -22.29 -4.55 9.47
N GLU A 242 -22.46 -5.77 10.02
CA GLU A 242 -23.14 -5.98 11.30
C GLU A 242 -22.43 -5.25 12.45
N GLN A 243 -21.09 -5.26 12.44
CA GLN A 243 -20.27 -4.52 13.40
C GLN A 243 -20.48 -3.00 13.28
N GLY A 244 -20.62 -2.48 12.06
CA GLY A 244 -20.90 -1.07 11.80
C GLY A 244 -22.26 -0.65 12.40
N ILE A 245 -23.31 -1.46 12.19
CA ILE A 245 -24.64 -1.24 12.78
C ILE A 245 -24.56 -1.23 14.32
N LEU A 246 -23.83 -2.18 14.91
CA LEU A 246 -23.63 -2.25 16.36
C LEU A 246 -22.93 -0.99 16.89
N THR A 247 -21.91 -0.52 16.18
CA THR A 247 -21.16 0.70 16.53
C THR A 247 -22.07 1.94 16.46
N SER A 248 -22.90 2.06 15.42
CA SER A 248 -23.88 3.15 15.33
C SER A 248 -24.87 3.11 16.49
N LEU A 249 -25.43 1.94 16.80
CA LEU A 249 -26.30 1.78 17.98
C LEU A 249 -25.60 2.20 19.27
N ALA A 250 -24.33 1.84 19.49
CA ALA A 250 -23.60 2.26 20.67
C ALA A 250 -23.45 3.78 20.74
N THR A 251 -23.09 4.41 19.62
CA THR A 251 -22.89 5.88 19.54
C THR A 251 -24.22 6.62 19.77
N ASP A 252 -25.29 6.18 19.13
CA ASP A 252 -26.63 6.78 19.26
C ASP A 252 -27.16 6.59 20.69
N GLY A 253 -26.91 5.42 21.30
CA GLY A 253 -27.27 5.14 22.67
C GLY A 253 -26.60 6.07 23.68
N VAL A 254 -25.29 6.31 23.50
CA VAL A 254 -24.55 7.24 24.35
C VAL A 254 -25.03 8.68 24.14
N ALA A 255 -25.23 9.11 22.90
CA ALA A 255 -25.72 10.44 22.58
C ALA A 255 -27.14 10.69 23.12
N GLY A 256 -28.02 9.67 23.04
CA GLY A 256 -29.41 9.73 23.51
C GLY A 256 -29.63 9.36 24.99
N LEU A 257 -28.59 9.04 25.76
CA LEU A 257 -28.69 8.48 27.10
C LEU A 257 -29.52 9.36 28.07
N ARG A 258 -29.36 10.68 27.97
CA ARG A 258 -30.13 11.65 28.80
C ARG A 258 -31.63 11.53 28.51
N VAL A 259 -32.01 11.39 27.24
CA VAL A 259 -33.42 11.27 26.84
C VAL A 259 -33.95 9.89 27.25
N MET A 260 -33.22 8.85 27.05
CA MET A 260 -33.59 7.47 27.43
C MET A 260 -33.87 7.36 28.93
N ARG A 261 -33.02 7.99 29.79
CA ARG A 261 -33.24 8.06 31.23
C ARG A 261 -34.49 8.84 31.62
N GLY A 262 -34.84 9.89 30.87
CA GLY A 262 -36.05 10.68 31.13
C GLY A 262 -37.33 9.94 30.84
N VAL A 263 -37.33 9.00 29.87
CA VAL A 263 -38.51 8.22 29.44
C VAL A 263 -38.49 6.76 29.92
N GLY A 264 -37.44 6.32 30.62
CA GLY A 264 -37.30 4.93 31.10
C GLY A 264 -37.09 3.91 29.97
N GLY A 265 -36.38 4.29 28.90
CA GLY A 265 -36.21 3.46 27.69
C GLY A 265 -34.95 2.60 27.67
N GLU A 266 -34.13 2.57 28.73
CA GLU A 266 -32.82 1.90 28.76
C GLU A 266 -32.93 0.40 28.50
N ASP A 267 -33.92 -0.28 29.08
CA ASP A 267 -34.07 -1.72 28.94
C ASP A 267 -34.39 -2.12 27.49
N VAL A 268 -35.28 -1.36 26.85
CA VAL A 268 -35.64 -1.61 25.41
C VAL A 268 -34.44 -1.40 24.51
N TYR A 269 -33.64 -0.36 24.79
CA TYR A 269 -32.45 -0.08 24.01
C TYR A 269 -31.38 -1.12 24.23
N ASN A 270 -31.16 -1.56 25.45
CA ASN A 270 -30.22 -2.61 25.81
C ASN A 270 -30.56 -3.94 25.11
N GLU A 271 -31.84 -4.31 25.07
CA GLU A 271 -32.28 -5.51 24.34
C GLU A 271 -32.03 -5.40 22.85
N ARG A 272 -32.27 -4.21 22.25
CA ARG A 272 -31.94 -3.96 20.84
C ARG A 272 -30.44 -4.07 20.57
N TYR A 273 -29.62 -3.51 21.44
CA TYR A 273 -28.16 -3.60 21.37
C TYR A 273 -27.68 -5.06 21.48
N ARG A 274 -28.25 -5.79 22.44
CA ARG A 274 -27.95 -7.21 22.67
C ARG A 274 -28.33 -8.06 21.46
N ALA A 275 -29.49 -7.85 20.88
CA ALA A 275 -29.95 -8.55 19.69
C ALA A 275 -28.99 -8.31 18.49
N GLN A 276 -28.52 -7.08 18.30
CA GLN A 276 -27.54 -6.76 17.27
C GLN A 276 -26.16 -7.38 17.58
N SER A 277 -25.73 -7.38 18.84
CA SER A 277 -24.48 -8.03 19.28
C SER A 277 -24.46 -9.52 18.96
N LEU A 278 -25.60 -10.22 19.15
CA LEU A 278 -25.73 -11.62 18.76
C LEU A 278 -25.59 -11.84 17.25
N LYS A 279 -26.11 -10.94 16.40
CA LYS A 279 -25.91 -11.02 14.95
C LYS A 279 -24.44 -10.87 14.57
N VAL A 280 -23.73 -9.92 15.21
CA VAL A 280 -22.27 -9.75 15.03
C VAL A 280 -21.53 -11.03 15.43
N GLN A 281 -21.89 -11.64 16.55
CA GLN A 281 -21.32 -12.91 17.01
C GLN A 281 -21.53 -14.02 15.99
N GLU A 282 -22.76 -14.20 15.50
CA GLU A 282 -23.07 -15.23 14.49
C GLU A 282 -22.31 -15.01 13.18
N ALA A 283 -22.25 -13.74 12.70
CA ALA A 283 -21.46 -13.39 11.52
C ALA A 283 -19.96 -13.66 11.75
N GLY A 284 -19.46 -13.34 12.94
CA GLY A 284 -18.09 -13.65 13.37
C GLY A 284 -17.78 -15.14 13.36
N ILE A 285 -18.67 -15.97 13.92
CA ILE A 285 -18.52 -17.43 13.92
C ILE A 285 -18.52 -18.00 12.50
N ARG A 286 -19.41 -17.50 11.63
CA ARG A 286 -19.41 -17.91 10.22
C ARG A 286 -18.11 -17.54 9.53
N ALA A 287 -17.61 -16.32 9.70
CA ALA A 287 -16.32 -15.89 9.15
C ALA A 287 -15.15 -16.70 9.72
N ALA A 288 -15.15 -17.01 11.02
CA ALA A 288 -14.11 -17.81 11.68
C ALA A 288 -14.02 -19.23 11.13
N ARG A 289 -15.14 -19.88 10.83
CA ARG A 289 -15.16 -21.22 10.21
C ARG A 289 -14.47 -21.23 8.83
N PHE A 290 -14.77 -20.24 7.99
CA PHE A 290 -14.11 -20.11 6.68
C PHE A 290 -12.63 -19.78 6.80
N ARG A 291 -12.27 -18.93 7.78
CA ARG A 291 -10.86 -18.61 8.07
C ARG A 291 -10.09 -19.84 8.53
N ALA A 292 -10.67 -20.64 9.42
CA ALA A 292 -10.06 -21.90 9.89
C ALA A 292 -9.89 -22.90 8.74
N ALA A 293 -10.91 -23.06 7.89
CA ALA A 293 -10.81 -23.93 6.72
C ALA A 293 -9.73 -23.44 5.73
N LEU A 294 -9.67 -22.14 5.46
CA LEU A 294 -8.62 -21.55 4.63
C LEU A 294 -7.25 -21.83 5.20
N HIS A 295 -7.04 -21.53 6.49
CA HIS A 295 -5.77 -21.75 7.17
C HIS A 295 -5.33 -23.22 7.14
N THR A 296 -6.29 -24.14 7.25
CA THR A 296 -6.01 -25.58 7.10
C THR A 296 -5.52 -25.89 5.69
N VAL A 297 -6.18 -25.39 4.66
CA VAL A 297 -5.79 -25.63 3.25
C VAL A 297 -4.47 -24.96 2.91
N GLU A 298 -4.25 -23.74 3.39
CA GLU A 298 -2.99 -23.00 3.19
C GLU A 298 -1.77 -23.74 3.78
N ASN A 299 -1.92 -24.39 4.92
CA ASN A 299 -0.82 -25.13 5.58
C ASN A 299 -0.76 -26.60 5.16
N ALA A 300 -1.88 -27.28 5.12
CA ALA A 300 -1.93 -28.70 4.80
C ALA A 300 -1.77 -28.97 3.29
N GLY A 301 -2.24 -28.06 2.43
CA GLY A 301 -2.16 -28.22 0.98
C GLY A 301 -0.71 -28.37 0.48
N PRO A 302 0.16 -27.38 0.71
CA PRO A 302 1.59 -27.48 0.35
C PRO A 302 2.30 -28.65 1.04
N ALA A 303 1.99 -28.92 2.31
CA ALA A 303 2.60 -30.02 3.04
C ALA A 303 2.26 -31.39 2.43
N LEU A 304 0.99 -31.63 2.13
CA LEU A 304 0.54 -32.86 1.45
C LEU A 304 1.12 -32.98 0.04
N PHE A 305 1.19 -31.87 -0.69
CA PHE A 305 1.80 -31.86 -1.99
C PHE A 305 3.29 -32.21 -1.93
N THR A 306 4.03 -31.60 -1.00
CA THR A 306 5.45 -31.93 -0.76
C THR A 306 5.61 -33.38 -0.34
N ALA A 307 4.76 -33.92 0.52
CA ALA A 307 4.77 -35.33 0.91
C ALA A 307 4.56 -36.26 -0.31
N ALA A 308 3.66 -35.89 -1.23
CA ALA A 308 3.43 -36.64 -2.45
C ALA A 308 4.67 -36.64 -3.39
N VAL A 309 5.33 -35.47 -3.53
CA VAL A 309 6.57 -35.33 -4.31
C VAL A 309 7.69 -36.16 -3.71
N VAL A 310 7.87 -36.08 -2.38
CA VAL A 310 8.91 -36.86 -1.67
C VAL A 310 8.61 -38.36 -1.76
N GLY A 311 7.35 -38.76 -1.59
CA GLY A 311 6.93 -40.17 -1.74
C GLY A 311 7.19 -40.71 -3.16
N GLY A 312 6.85 -39.93 -4.18
CA GLY A 312 7.16 -40.27 -5.58
C GLY A 312 8.64 -40.34 -5.87
N GLY A 313 9.41 -39.37 -5.34
CA GLY A 313 10.87 -39.34 -5.46
C GLY A 313 11.54 -40.52 -4.74
N LEU A 314 11.06 -40.88 -3.54
CA LEU A 314 11.55 -42.03 -2.77
C LEU A 314 11.29 -43.35 -3.51
N TRP A 315 10.11 -43.50 -4.12
CA TRP A 315 9.80 -44.62 -4.99
C TRP A 315 10.76 -44.72 -6.19
N MET A 316 11.07 -43.57 -6.82
CA MET A 316 12.02 -43.52 -7.93
C MET A 316 13.46 -43.83 -7.47
N ALA A 317 13.86 -43.36 -6.30
CA ALA A 317 15.15 -43.68 -5.71
C ALA A 317 15.27 -45.17 -5.37
N TYR A 318 14.21 -45.75 -4.80
CA TYR A 318 14.16 -47.20 -4.52
C TYR A 318 14.27 -48.05 -5.78
N THR A 319 13.69 -47.59 -6.88
CA THR A 319 13.80 -48.29 -8.20
C THR A 319 15.08 -47.96 -8.96
N GLY A 320 16.03 -47.21 -8.37
CA GLY A 320 17.32 -46.87 -8.95
C GLY A 320 17.25 -45.84 -10.11
N ARG A 321 16.11 -45.12 -10.22
CA ARG A 321 15.87 -44.10 -11.27
C ARG A 321 16.27 -42.69 -10.83
N MET A 322 16.62 -42.50 -9.56
CA MET A 322 16.97 -41.23 -8.99
C MET A 322 18.02 -41.43 -7.88
N THR A 323 18.95 -40.49 -7.73
CA THR A 323 19.92 -40.50 -6.62
C THR A 323 19.32 -39.89 -5.35
N VAL A 324 19.99 -40.12 -4.20
CA VAL A 324 19.57 -39.52 -2.95
C VAL A 324 19.73 -38.00 -2.96
N GLY A 325 20.78 -37.49 -3.60
CA GLY A 325 20.99 -36.05 -3.75
C GLY A 325 19.95 -35.38 -4.66
N GLU A 326 19.54 -36.06 -5.72
CA GLU A 326 18.43 -35.61 -6.56
C GLU A 326 17.12 -35.55 -5.79
N LEU A 327 16.82 -36.53 -4.92
CA LEU A 327 15.65 -36.52 -4.07
C LEU A 327 15.64 -35.31 -3.12
N VAL A 328 16.77 -35.02 -2.48
CA VAL A 328 16.92 -33.85 -1.60
C VAL A 328 16.76 -32.55 -2.39
N THR A 329 17.30 -32.49 -3.61
CA THR A 329 17.12 -31.36 -4.53
C THR A 329 15.64 -31.15 -4.86
N PHE A 330 14.91 -32.21 -5.20
CA PHE A 330 13.47 -32.11 -5.50
C PHE A 330 12.65 -31.65 -4.31
N TYR A 331 12.94 -32.17 -3.11
CA TYR A 331 12.33 -31.67 -1.89
C TYR A 331 12.55 -30.17 -1.69
N GLY A 332 13.81 -29.73 -1.81
CA GLY A 332 14.18 -28.34 -1.65
C GLY A 332 13.56 -27.43 -2.72
N PHE A 333 13.50 -27.86 -3.97
CA PHE A 333 12.82 -27.13 -5.03
C PHE A 333 11.31 -27.01 -4.79
N THR A 334 10.66 -28.09 -4.34
CA THR A 334 9.23 -28.09 -4.05
C THR A 334 8.91 -27.14 -2.90
N ALA A 335 9.70 -27.16 -1.83
CA ALA A 335 9.56 -26.23 -0.71
C ALA A 335 9.84 -24.78 -1.13
N TYR A 336 10.84 -24.58 -1.97
CA TYR A 336 11.18 -23.23 -2.49
C TYR A 336 10.07 -22.62 -3.35
N LEU A 337 9.37 -23.43 -4.18
CA LEU A 337 8.37 -22.92 -5.13
C LEU A 337 7.15 -22.28 -4.48
N GLU A 338 6.92 -22.51 -3.18
CA GLU A 338 5.87 -21.82 -2.44
C GLU A 338 6.10 -20.29 -2.41
N MET A 339 7.36 -19.87 -2.24
CA MET A 339 7.74 -18.45 -2.14
C MET A 339 7.49 -17.66 -3.43
N PRO A 340 7.94 -18.09 -4.62
CA PRO A 340 7.63 -17.43 -5.88
C PRO A 340 6.13 -17.32 -6.19
N LEU A 341 5.38 -18.35 -5.90
CA LEU A 341 3.93 -18.38 -6.14
C LEU A 341 3.18 -17.44 -5.19
N SER A 342 3.61 -17.35 -3.93
CA SER A 342 3.07 -16.38 -2.95
C SER A 342 3.34 -14.93 -3.41
N ALA A 343 4.55 -14.62 -3.88
CA ALA A 343 4.91 -13.30 -4.39
C ALA A 343 4.05 -12.89 -5.60
N LEU A 344 3.75 -13.82 -6.51
CA LEU A 344 2.85 -13.59 -7.63
C LEU A 344 1.41 -13.30 -7.16
N SER A 345 0.90 -14.08 -6.21
CA SER A 345 -0.44 -13.89 -5.65
C SER A 345 -0.56 -12.53 -4.95
N GLU A 346 0.45 -12.13 -4.18
CA GLU A 346 0.50 -10.84 -3.49
C GLU A 346 0.53 -9.68 -4.48
N THR A 347 1.29 -9.81 -5.58
CA THR A 347 1.35 -8.80 -6.64
C THR A 347 -0.01 -8.58 -7.30
N VAL A 348 -0.75 -9.64 -7.62
CA VAL A 348 -2.10 -9.55 -8.18
C VAL A 348 -3.05 -8.88 -7.18
N HIS A 349 -2.92 -9.20 -5.89
CA HIS A 349 -3.73 -8.64 -4.82
C HIS A 349 -3.48 -7.13 -4.65
N ASN A 350 -2.21 -6.73 -4.60
CA ASN A 350 -1.81 -5.32 -4.54
C ASN A 350 -2.21 -4.57 -5.81
N GLY A 351 -2.15 -5.22 -6.98
CA GLY A 351 -2.63 -4.67 -8.25
C GLY A 351 -4.10 -4.29 -8.21
N THR A 352 -4.94 -5.18 -7.70
CA THR A 352 -6.37 -4.93 -7.55
C THR A 352 -6.67 -3.77 -6.59
N ARG A 353 -5.99 -3.72 -5.45
CA ARG A 353 -6.13 -2.64 -4.46
C ARG A 353 -5.66 -1.30 -5.01
N ALA A 354 -4.50 -1.28 -5.68
CA ALA A 354 -3.95 -0.08 -6.29
C ALA A 354 -4.86 0.45 -7.41
N TRP A 355 -5.44 -0.43 -8.24
CA TRP A 355 -6.38 -0.03 -9.29
C TRP A 355 -7.62 0.68 -8.73
N VAL A 356 -8.19 0.18 -7.63
CA VAL A 356 -9.32 0.84 -6.94
C VAL A 356 -8.90 2.20 -6.41
N GLY A 357 -7.74 2.31 -5.75
CA GLY A 357 -7.19 3.58 -5.25
C GLY A 357 -6.94 4.59 -6.37
N VAL A 358 -6.34 4.15 -7.47
CA VAL A 358 -6.07 5.02 -8.64
C VAL A 358 -7.36 5.52 -9.30
N LYS A 359 -8.43 4.70 -9.36
CA LYS A 359 -9.74 5.17 -9.83
C LYS A 359 -10.31 6.26 -8.94
N LYS A 360 -10.17 6.13 -7.62
CA LYS A 360 -10.61 7.14 -6.64
C LYS A 360 -9.81 8.44 -6.81
N LEU A 361 -8.50 8.31 -6.93
CA LEU A 361 -7.58 9.41 -7.21
C LEU A 361 -7.95 10.13 -8.50
N SER A 362 -8.22 9.39 -9.58
CA SER A 362 -8.67 9.91 -10.88
C SER A 362 -9.94 10.74 -10.74
N ARG A 363 -10.95 10.28 -9.98
CA ARG A 363 -12.21 11.00 -9.75
C ARG A 363 -11.96 12.36 -9.08
N ILE A 364 -11.10 12.40 -8.05
CA ILE A 364 -10.76 13.63 -7.33
C ILE A 364 -9.99 14.60 -8.24
N LEU A 365 -9.06 14.09 -9.06
CA LEU A 365 -8.27 14.90 -9.98
C LEU A 365 -9.06 15.41 -11.18
N SER A 366 -10.18 14.76 -11.53
CA SER A 366 -11.09 15.18 -12.61
C SER A 366 -12.26 16.05 -12.14
N ALA A 367 -12.37 16.32 -10.83
CA ALA A 367 -13.39 17.19 -10.30
C ALA A 367 -13.23 18.63 -10.81
N ASP A 368 -14.32 19.27 -11.20
CA ASP A 368 -14.32 20.63 -11.70
C ASP A 368 -13.95 21.63 -10.59
N TYR A 369 -13.48 22.79 -11.01
CA TYR A 369 -13.17 23.88 -10.09
C TYR A 369 -14.46 24.61 -9.71
N LEU A 370 -14.64 24.88 -8.42
CA LEU A 370 -15.70 25.77 -7.93
C LEU A 370 -15.58 27.19 -8.52
N VAL A 371 -14.33 27.62 -8.70
CA VAL A 371 -14.01 28.93 -9.30
C VAL A 371 -12.89 28.71 -10.31
N SER A 372 -13.15 29.01 -11.54
CA SER A 372 -12.16 28.92 -12.63
C SER A 372 -11.77 30.34 -13.11
N ASP A 373 -10.48 30.62 -13.09
CA ASP A 373 -9.91 31.82 -13.68
C ASP A 373 -9.69 31.67 -15.21
N ALA A 374 -10.17 30.58 -15.82
CA ALA A 374 -9.94 30.30 -17.25
C ALA A 374 -10.57 31.37 -18.17
N ALA A 375 -11.58 32.10 -17.71
CA ALA A 375 -12.23 33.18 -18.41
C ALA A 375 -11.67 34.58 -18.03
N VAL A 376 -10.70 34.63 -17.11
CA VAL A 376 -10.10 35.91 -16.70
C VAL A 376 -8.99 36.27 -17.68
N ASP A 377 -9.10 37.43 -18.30
CA ASP A 377 -8.05 37.94 -19.16
C ASP A 377 -6.76 38.19 -18.33
N PRO A 378 -5.65 37.50 -18.64
CA PRO A 378 -4.39 37.68 -17.90
C PRO A 378 -3.80 39.09 -18.02
N ALA A 379 -4.27 39.88 -18.98
CA ALA A 379 -3.88 41.29 -19.17
C ALA A 379 -4.61 42.26 -18.22
N LEU A 380 -5.68 41.82 -17.54
CA LEU A 380 -6.37 42.66 -16.56
C LEU A 380 -5.46 42.94 -15.35
N PRO A 381 -5.33 44.22 -14.95
CA PRO A 381 -4.55 44.57 -13.78
C PRO A 381 -5.11 43.88 -12.54
N ARG A 382 -4.23 43.29 -11.74
CA ARG A 382 -4.63 42.72 -10.44
C ARG A 382 -5.23 43.82 -9.58
N ARG A 383 -6.51 43.70 -9.24
CA ARG A 383 -7.16 44.61 -8.32
C ARG A 383 -6.61 44.39 -6.91
N ASP A 384 -6.32 45.50 -6.25
CA ASP A 384 -6.07 45.48 -4.82
C ASP A 384 -7.41 45.31 -4.08
N TRP A 385 -7.73 44.10 -3.70
CA TRP A 385 -8.97 43.77 -3.00
C TRP A 385 -9.03 44.38 -1.60
N ALA A 386 -7.88 44.70 -1.00
CA ALA A 386 -7.81 45.37 0.29
C ALA A 386 -8.27 46.85 0.23
N ALA A 387 -8.18 47.44 -0.95
CA ALA A 387 -8.58 48.84 -1.21
C ALA A 387 -9.88 48.98 -2.02
N THR A 388 -10.52 47.84 -2.40
CA THR A 388 -11.69 47.86 -3.29
C THR A 388 -12.96 47.51 -2.54
N ALA A 389 -13.97 48.38 -2.63
CA ALA A 389 -15.31 48.06 -2.10
C ALA A 389 -15.97 46.96 -2.94
N LEU A 390 -16.55 45.98 -2.30
CA LEU A 390 -17.32 44.90 -2.91
C LEU A 390 -18.82 45.22 -2.83
N THR A 391 -19.52 45.13 -3.96
CA THR A 391 -20.97 45.34 -4.00
C THR A 391 -21.62 44.07 -4.57
N ASP A 392 -22.56 43.51 -3.86
CA ASP A 392 -23.40 42.45 -4.39
C ASP A 392 -24.40 43.01 -5.38
N ALA A 393 -24.37 42.53 -6.62
CA ALA A 393 -25.21 43.07 -7.69
C ALA A 393 -26.71 42.74 -7.51
N ALA A 394 -27.03 41.65 -6.77
CA ALA A 394 -28.41 41.20 -6.58
C ALA A 394 -29.09 41.96 -5.42
N THR A 395 -28.41 42.19 -4.32
CA THR A 395 -28.97 42.84 -3.14
C THR A 395 -28.58 44.31 -2.97
N GLY A 396 -27.59 44.78 -3.69
CA GLY A 396 -27.04 46.15 -3.57
C GLY A 396 -26.19 46.32 -2.30
N VAL A 397 -25.95 45.28 -1.53
CA VAL A 397 -25.16 45.37 -0.29
C VAL A 397 -23.70 45.66 -0.63
N ARG A 398 -23.14 46.70 0.01
CA ARG A 398 -21.78 47.16 -0.19
C ARG A 398 -20.91 46.91 1.03
N VAL A 399 -19.79 46.28 0.81
CA VAL A 399 -18.76 46.01 1.84
C VAL A 399 -17.58 46.96 1.58
N GLU A 400 -17.34 47.89 2.50
CA GLU A 400 -16.26 48.87 2.41
C GLU A 400 -14.93 48.25 2.86
N PRO A 401 -13.82 48.58 2.17
CA PRO A 401 -12.50 48.10 2.57
C PRO A 401 -12.10 48.70 3.93
N GLY A 402 -11.35 47.90 4.72
CA GLY A 402 -10.85 48.29 6.05
C GLY A 402 -11.92 48.42 7.14
N ARG A 403 -13.14 47.97 6.88
CA ARG A 403 -14.23 47.93 7.88
C ARG A 403 -14.75 46.50 8.07
N LEU A 404 -15.00 46.14 9.33
CA LEU A 404 -15.72 44.91 9.61
C LEU A 404 -17.22 45.12 9.29
N THR A 405 -17.73 44.43 8.31
CA THR A 405 -19.14 44.45 7.92
C THR A 405 -19.81 43.14 8.32
N ALA A 406 -20.82 43.22 9.15
CA ALA A 406 -21.66 42.05 9.50
C ALA A 406 -22.87 42.02 8.54
N LEU A 407 -23.04 40.95 7.79
CA LEU A 407 -24.24 40.69 7.00
C LEU A 407 -25.20 39.86 7.83
N VAL A 408 -26.41 40.39 8.04
CA VAL A 408 -27.48 39.70 8.74
C VAL A 408 -28.59 39.39 7.77
N SER A 409 -28.91 38.12 7.59
CA SER A 409 -29.99 37.63 6.74
C SER A 409 -31.09 36.99 7.60
N ALA A 410 -32.34 37.21 7.21
CA ALA A 410 -33.47 36.50 7.80
C ALA A 410 -33.54 35.02 7.32
N SER A 411 -32.89 34.71 6.18
CA SER A 411 -32.77 33.36 5.60
C SER A 411 -31.29 33.03 5.37
N PRO A 412 -30.54 32.58 6.40
CA PRO A 412 -29.10 32.36 6.28
C PRO A 412 -28.71 31.19 5.33
N ALA A 413 -29.69 30.46 4.78
CA ALA A 413 -29.50 29.36 3.85
C ALA A 413 -29.61 29.78 2.37
N GLU A 414 -30.01 31.01 2.07
CA GLU A 414 -29.95 31.65 0.75
C GLU A 414 -28.70 32.52 0.64
#